data_fc35174932a09fdaab7b1fb8229f4db8
#
_entry.id   fc35174932a09fdaab7b1fb8229f4db8
#
_cell.length_a   1.000
_cell.length_b   1.000
_cell.length_c   1.000
_cell.angle_alpha   90.00
_cell.angle_beta   90.00
_cell.angle_gamma   90.00
#
_symmetry.space_group_name_H-M   'P 1'
#
loop_
_entity.id
_entity.type
_entity.pdbx_description
1 polymer ?
#
loop_
_entity_poly.entity_id
_entity_poly.type
_entity_poly.pdbx_seq_one_letter_code
_entity_poly.pdbx_strand_id
1 'polypeptide(L)'
;VASTAGTNEVTFAQPARSIITSIQLVCTSAPTVASGDIGYKVGTATGGAQLVAAVTDHILDGGTTVAEGAHFTTTLLDTTASDAAPAASPRVNTAINSTKDIFLQITNTTTASAQGLFTWIVAYKIYG
;
A
#
# COMPACT_ATOMS: atom_id res chain seq x y z
N VAL A 1 -1.44 -7.54 9.31
CA VAL A 1 -2.71 -8.25 9.07
C VAL A 1 -3.55 -8.19 10.33
N ALA A 2 -4.81 -7.85 10.19
CA ALA A 2 -5.74 -7.79 11.33
C ALA A 2 -6.07 -9.18 11.86
N SER A 3 -6.36 -9.29 13.16
CA SER A 3 -6.75 -10.56 13.79
C SER A 3 -8.12 -11.08 13.31
N THR A 4 -8.98 -10.17 12.88
CA THR A 4 -10.26 -10.46 12.22
C THR A 4 -10.20 -9.92 10.80
N ALA A 5 -11.19 -10.25 9.97
CA ALA A 5 -11.29 -9.61 8.65
C ALA A 5 -11.25 -8.09 8.81
N GLY A 6 -10.40 -7.42 8.06
CA GLY A 6 -10.25 -5.97 8.21
C GLY A 6 -9.01 -5.39 7.54
N THR A 7 -8.77 -4.13 7.83
CA THR A 7 -7.70 -3.34 7.24
C THR A 7 -6.76 -2.80 8.31
N ASN A 8 -5.47 -2.97 8.10
CA ASN A 8 -4.42 -2.27 8.82
C ASN A 8 -3.92 -1.12 7.95
N GLU A 9 -3.84 0.06 8.53
CA GLU A 9 -3.38 1.27 7.82
C GLU A 9 -2.21 1.91 8.56
N VAL A 10 -1.20 2.29 7.82
CA VAL A 10 -0.09 3.10 8.30
C VAL A 10 0.06 4.33 7.43
N THR A 11 0.55 5.41 8.00
CA THR A 11 0.74 6.70 7.32
C THR A 11 2.21 6.95 7.10
N PHE A 12 2.56 7.39 5.90
CA PHE A 12 3.88 7.88 5.55
C PHE A 12 3.77 9.36 5.15
N ALA A 13 4.59 10.19 5.77
CA ALA A 13 4.66 11.60 5.42
C ALA A 13 5.58 11.80 4.21
N GLN A 14 5.01 11.94 3.03
CA GLN A 14 5.78 12.23 1.83
C GLN A 14 6.38 13.62 1.93
N PRO A 15 7.70 13.77 1.83
CA PRO A 15 8.34 15.07 1.94
C PRO A 15 7.88 16.07 0.87
N ALA A 16 7.88 17.36 1.23
CA ALA A 16 7.67 18.40 0.24
C ALA A 16 8.72 18.29 -0.87
N ARG A 17 8.32 18.65 -2.08
CA ARG A 17 9.18 18.63 -3.28
C ARG A 17 9.72 17.25 -3.60
N SER A 18 8.88 16.23 -3.41
CA SER A 18 9.24 14.84 -3.72
C SER A 18 8.27 14.22 -4.70
N ILE A 19 8.75 13.20 -5.39
CA ILE A 19 7.94 12.31 -6.24
C ILE A 19 8.20 10.88 -5.79
N ILE A 20 7.13 10.12 -5.56
CA ILE A 20 7.23 8.70 -5.22
C ILE A 20 7.64 7.92 -6.47
N THR A 21 8.67 7.10 -6.36
CA THR A 21 9.21 6.30 -7.46
C THR A 21 8.86 4.83 -7.34
N SER A 22 8.68 4.31 -6.13
CA SER A 22 8.20 2.94 -5.92
C SER A 22 7.60 2.76 -4.54
N ILE A 23 6.66 1.81 -4.43
CA ILE A 23 6.09 1.36 -3.16
C ILE A 23 6.12 -0.16 -3.17
N GLN A 24 6.72 -0.75 -2.15
CA GLN A 24 6.92 -2.19 -2.02
C GLN A 24 6.58 -2.66 -0.62
N LEU A 25 6.34 -3.96 -0.48
CA LEU A 25 6.12 -4.60 0.82
C LEU A 25 7.06 -5.80 0.96
N VAL A 26 7.49 -6.03 2.20
CA VAL A 26 8.22 -7.24 2.58
C VAL A 26 7.51 -7.87 3.77
N CYS A 27 7.26 -9.15 3.70
CA CYS A 27 6.75 -9.92 4.83
C CYS A 27 7.87 -10.14 5.84
N THR A 28 7.74 -9.56 7.02
CA THR A 28 8.75 -9.69 8.10
C THR A 28 8.35 -10.70 9.16
N SER A 29 7.08 -11.06 9.22
CA SER A 29 6.57 -12.14 10.06
C SER A 29 5.38 -12.78 9.34
N ALA A 30 5.43 -14.09 9.14
CA ALA A 30 4.47 -14.79 8.33
C ALA A 30 3.05 -14.77 8.94
N PRO A 31 2.05 -14.20 8.23
CA PRO A 31 0.66 -14.36 8.62
C PRO A 31 0.13 -15.71 8.19
N THR A 32 -0.88 -16.21 8.88
CA THR A 32 -1.63 -17.41 8.50
C THR A 32 -3.12 -17.08 8.48
N VAL A 33 -3.75 -17.29 7.33
CA VAL A 33 -5.18 -17.10 7.12
C VAL A 33 -5.75 -18.41 6.61
N ALA A 34 -6.72 -18.98 7.32
CA ALA A 34 -7.22 -20.33 7.05
C ALA A 34 -7.82 -20.48 5.64
N SER A 35 -8.54 -19.47 5.21
CA SER A 35 -9.04 -19.35 3.84
C SER A 35 -9.35 -17.88 3.60
N GLY A 36 -9.02 -17.36 2.46
CA GLY A 36 -9.26 -15.96 2.15
C GLY A 36 -8.02 -15.28 1.59
N ASP A 37 -8.11 -13.99 1.44
CA ASP A 37 -7.15 -13.22 0.67
C ASP A 37 -6.49 -12.17 1.54
N ILE A 38 -5.28 -11.81 1.17
CA ILE A 38 -4.57 -10.64 1.68
C ILE A 38 -4.20 -9.77 0.50
N GLY A 39 -4.60 -8.52 0.56
CA GLY A 39 -4.32 -7.54 -0.47
C GLY A 39 -3.85 -6.22 0.09
N TYR A 40 -3.70 -5.23 -0.78
CA TYR A 40 -3.22 -3.91 -0.40
C TYR A 40 -3.81 -2.82 -1.27
N LYS A 41 -3.70 -1.60 -0.79
CA LYS A 41 -3.95 -0.38 -1.56
C LYS A 41 -3.20 0.78 -0.93
N VAL A 42 -2.97 1.83 -1.69
CA VAL A 42 -2.33 3.04 -1.20
C VAL A 42 -3.06 4.25 -1.73
N GLY A 43 -3.37 5.17 -0.84
CA GLY A 43 -4.13 6.35 -1.19
C GLY A 43 -3.60 7.65 -0.59
N THR A 44 -4.25 8.72 -0.95
CA THR A 44 -3.98 10.08 -0.46
C THR A 44 -4.92 10.48 0.69
N ALA A 45 -5.81 9.58 1.06
CA ALA A 45 -6.73 9.72 2.20
C ALA A 45 -6.99 8.34 2.79
N THR A 46 -7.46 8.29 4.02
CA THR A 46 -7.88 7.05 4.69
C THR A 46 -8.84 6.26 3.79
N GLY A 47 -8.55 4.99 3.60
CA GLY A 47 -9.35 4.12 2.75
C GLY A 47 -9.18 4.33 1.25
N GLY A 48 -8.33 5.25 0.83
CA GLY A 48 -8.15 5.58 -0.58
C GLY A 48 -7.23 4.61 -1.33
N ALA A 49 -7.30 4.68 -2.66
CA ALA A 49 -6.51 3.85 -3.57
C ALA A 49 -5.97 4.66 -4.76
N GLN A 50 -5.65 5.94 -4.54
CA GLN A 50 -5.28 6.87 -5.59
C GLN A 50 -3.86 6.63 -6.13
N LEU A 51 -2.97 6.07 -5.31
CA LEU A 51 -1.57 5.83 -5.69
C LEU A 51 -1.33 4.39 -6.14
N VAL A 52 -1.98 3.44 -5.48
CA VAL A 52 -1.95 2.02 -5.83
C VAL A 52 -3.40 1.52 -5.77
N ALA A 53 -3.88 0.98 -6.88
CA ALA A 53 -5.23 0.43 -6.95
C ALA A 53 -5.41 -0.71 -5.95
N ALA A 54 -6.61 -0.84 -5.41
CA ALA A 54 -6.93 -1.93 -4.50
C ALA A 54 -6.82 -3.27 -5.21
N VAL A 55 -6.07 -4.20 -4.62
CA VAL A 55 -6.01 -5.61 -5.01
C VAL A 55 -6.28 -6.45 -3.78
N THR A 56 -7.19 -7.39 -3.90
CA THR A 56 -7.68 -8.15 -2.75
C THR A 56 -6.87 -9.40 -2.46
N ASP A 57 -6.17 -9.93 -3.45
CA ASP A 57 -5.56 -11.25 -3.44
C ASP A 57 -4.08 -11.26 -3.82
N HIS A 58 -3.43 -10.11 -3.87
CA HIS A 58 -2.08 -10.01 -4.43
C HIS A 58 -0.99 -10.58 -3.52
N ILE A 59 -1.21 -10.53 -2.20
CA ILE A 59 -0.28 -11.09 -1.22
C ILE A 59 -0.61 -12.55 -0.95
N LEU A 60 -1.90 -12.87 -0.85
CA LEU A 60 -2.38 -14.22 -0.60
C LEU A 60 -3.75 -14.38 -1.26
N ASP A 61 -3.90 -15.43 -2.08
CA ASP A 61 -5.13 -15.78 -2.78
C ASP A 61 -5.61 -17.14 -2.28
N GLY A 62 -6.64 -17.15 -1.44
CA GLY A 62 -7.24 -18.35 -0.89
C GLY A 62 -6.26 -19.30 -0.19
N GLY A 63 -5.06 -18.80 0.06
CA GLY A 63 -3.97 -19.60 0.59
C GLY A 63 -3.96 -19.61 2.10
N THR A 64 -2.90 -20.17 2.68
CA THR A 64 -2.81 -20.37 4.12
C THR A 64 -1.76 -19.49 4.79
N THR A 65 -0.61 -19.30 4.18
CA THR A 65 0.46 -18.52 4.79
C THR A 65 1.33 -17.83 3.74
N VAL A 66 1.88 -16.69 4.13
CA VAL A 66 2.88 -15.97 3.34
C VAL A 66 4.23 -16.18 3.98
N ALA A 67 5.23 -16.55 3.19
CA ALA A 67 6.57 -16.80 3.71
C ALA A 67 7.22 -15.52 4.23
N GLU A 68 7.93 -15.62 5.34
CA GLU A 68 8.82 -14.55 5.81
C GLU A 68 9.86 -14.25 4.73
N GLY A 69 10.09 -12.98 4.47
CA GLY A 69 10.97 -12.52 3.40
C GLY A 69 10.30 -12.38 2.04
N ALA A 70 9.05 -12.80 1.88
CA ALA A 70 8.33 -12.58 0.63
C ALA A 70 8.24 -11.09 0.31
N HIS A 71 8.50 -10.75 -0.95
CA HIS A 71 8.60 -9.38 -1.41
C HIS A 71 7.56 -9.10 -2.50
N PHE A 72 6.85 -8.00 -2.36
CA PHE A 72 5.78 -7.61 -3.28
C PHE A 72 6.04 -6.21 -3.81
N THR A 73 6.04 -6.08 -5.13
CA THR A 73 6.14 -4.78 -5.81
C THR A 73 4.75 -4.34 -6.23
N THR A 74 4.36 -3.13 -5.81
CA THR A 74 3.08 -2.55 -6.22
C THR A 74 3.20 -1.86 -7.57
N THR A 75 2.08 -1.71 -8.26
CA THR A 75 2.00 -0.91 -9.48
C THR A 75 1.49 0.49 -9.13
N LEU A 76 2.34 1.49 -9.31
CA LEU A 76 1.95 2.88 -9.11
C LEU A 76 1.03 3.33 -10.24
N LEU A 77 -0.04 4.02 -9.88
CA LEU A 77 -0.93 4.63 -10.86
C LEU A 77 -0.25 5.85 -11.48
N ASP A 78 -0.23 5.90 -12.79
CA ASP A 78 0.22 7.10 -13.51
C ASP A 78 -0.91 8.13 -13.51
N THR A 79 -0.63 9.23 -12.92
CA THR A 79 -1.62 10.24 -12.64
C THR A 79 -1.54 11.44 -13.53
N THR A 80 -0.55 11.48 -14.38
CA THR A 80 -0.53 12.47 -15.46
C THR A 80 -1.66 12.23 -16.47
N ALA A 81 -2.17 11.00 -16.53
CA ALA A 81 -3.24 10.64 -17.45
C ALA A 81 -4.64 11.03 -16.95
N SER A 82 -4.81 11.40 -15.71
CA SER A 82 -6.11 11.72 -15.13
C SER A 82 -6.22 13.18 -14.69
N ASP A 83 -5.81 14.08 -15.52
CA ASP A 83 -5.81 15.52 -15.24
C ASP A 83 -7.20 16.09 -14.94
N ALA A 84 -8.23 15.31 -15.18
CA ALA A 84 -9.61 15.74 -14.93
C ALA A 84 -9.92 15.94 -13.45
N ALA A 85 -9.07 15.43 -12.55
CA ALA A 85 -9.29 15.55 -11.12
C ALA A 85 -7.99 15.93 -10.40
N PRO A 86 -7.52 17.14 -10.54
CA PRO A 86 -6.26 17.56 -9.90
C PRO A 86 -6.27 17.44 -8.38
N ALA A 87 -7.42 17.49 -7.74
CA ALA A 87 -7.53 17.28 -6.31
C ALA A 87 -7.22 15.85 -5.87
N ALA A 88 -7.40 14.89 -6.77
CA ALA A 88 -7.03 13.50 -6.58
C ALA A 88 -5.66 13.20 -7.20
N SER A 89 -4.97 14.22 -7.62
CA SER A 89 -3.69 14.11 -8.29
C SER A 89 -2.73 13.33 -7.47
N PRO A 90 -2.26 12.31 -7.98
CA PRO A 90 -1.35 11.44 -7.33
C PRO A 90 0.03 12.06 -7.33
N ARG A 91 0.70 11.68 -6.34
CA ARG A 91 2.00 12.22 -6.01
C ARG A 91 3.13 11.44 -6.66
N VAL A 92 2.75 10.56 -7.59
CA VAL A 92 3.70 9.64 -8.22
C VAL A 92 4.52 10.35 -9.29
N ASN A 93 3.88 11.09 -10.18
CA ASN A 93 4.59 11.80 -11.26
C ASN A 93 4.56 13.32 -11.10
N THR A 94 4.10 13.81 -9.96
CA THR A 94 3.96 15.23 -9.72
C THR A 94 4.63 15.61 -8.41
N ALA A 95 5.55 16.57 -8.48
CA ALA A 95 6.17 17.10 -7.28
C ALA A 95 5.13 17.82 -6.43
N ILE A 96 5.19 17.61 -5.13
CA ILE A 96 4.31 18.29 -4.17
C ILE A 96 5.03 19.47 -3.53
N ASN A 97 4.29 20.53 -3.23
CA ASN A 97 4.87 21.75 -2.67
C ASN A 97 4.97 21.75 -1.15
N SER A 98 4.27 20.85 -0.49
CA SER A 98 4.26 20.71 0.96
C SER A 98 4.21 19.23 1.33
N THR A 99 4.63 18.91 2.55
CA THR A 99 4.51 17.54 3.08
C THR A 99 3.07 17.07 3.02
N LYS A 100 2.86 15.87 2.53
CA LYS A 100 1.54 15.23 2.39
C LYS A 100 1.60 13.82 2.94
N ASP A 101 0.52 13.41 3.61
CA ASP A 101 0.40 12.04 4.05
C ASP A 101 -0.05 11.12 2.92
N ILE A 102 0.53 9.91 2.90
CA ILE A 102 -0.02 8.79 2.13
C ILE A 102 -0.44 7.69 3.10
N PHE A 103 -1.44 6.94 2.71
CA PHE A 103 -2.09 5.93 3.54
C PHE A 103 -1.89 4.56 2.90
N LEU A 104 -1.07 3.73 3.58
CA LEU A 104 -0.67 2.41 3.10
C LEU A 104 -1.49 1.37 3.85
N GLN A 105 -2.22 0.53 3.14
CA GLN A 105 -3.22 -0.34 3.73
C GLN A 105 -3.03 -1.78 3.28
N ILE A 106 -3.15 -2.71 4.24
CA ILE A 106 -3.21 -4.15 4.00
C ILE A 106 -4.57 -4.63 4.51
N THR A 107 -5.27 -5.39 3.70
CA THR A 107 -6.59 -5.92 4.03
C THR A 107 -6.57 -7.43 3.95
N ASN A 108 -7.08 -8.10 4.97
CA ASN A 108 -7.37 -9.53 4.96
C ASN A 108 -8.89 -9.75 4.99
N THR A 109 -9.35 -10.71 4.20
CA THR A 109 -10.79 -10.95 4.02
C THR A 109 -11.38 -11.89 5.07
N THR A 110 -10.53 -12.63 5.81
CA THR A 110 -10.95 -13.54 6.86
C THR A 110 -10.08 -13.41 8.10
N THR A 111 -10.51 -14.04 9.18
CA THR A 111 -9.74 -14.07 10.43
C THR A 111 -8.40 -14.75 10.25
N ALA A 112 -7.35 -14.12 10.76
CA ALA A 112 -6.00 -14.66 10.75
C ALA A 112 -5.72 -15.43 12.05
N SER A 113 -5.20 -16.64 11.93
CA SER A 113 -4.72 -17.42 13.09
C SER A 113 -3.34 -16.94 13.55
N ALA A 114 -2.56 -16.36 12.64
CA ALA A 114 -1.33 -15.61 12.93
C ALA A 114 -1.37 -14.30 12.16
N GLN A 115 -1.21 -13.17 12.85
CA GLN A 115 -1.41 -11.85 12.24
C GLN A 115 -0.32 -11.45 11.27
N GLY A 116 0.91 -11.83 11.52
CA GLY A 116 2.03 -11.45 10.67
C GLY A 116 2.32 -9.94 10.66
N LEU A 117 3.45 -9.60 10.07
CA LEU A 117 3.90 -8.21 9.93
C LEU A 117 4.44 -7.99 8.52
N PHE A 118 4.19 -6.79 8.00
CA PHE A 118 4.73 -6.35 6.73
C PHE A 118 5.42 -5.01 6.91
N THR A 119 6.51 -4.83 6.21
CA THR A 119 7.22 -3.54 6.14
C THR A 119 6.99 -2.93 4.77
N TRP A 120 6.52 -1.70 4.76
CA TRP A 120 6.40 -0.90 3.56
C TRP A 120 7.73 -0.23 3.23
N ILE A 121 8.10 -0.24 1.96
CA ILE A 121 9.28 0.45 1.46
C ILE A 121 8.83 1.46 0.43
N VAL A 122 8.96 2.74 0.76
CA VAL A 122 8.58 3.84 -0.13
C VAL A 122 9.85 4.53 -0.61
N ALA A 123 10.10 4.47 -1.91
CA ALA A 123 11.19 5.19 -2.53
C ALA A 123 10.68 6.48 -3.16
N TYR A 124 11.43 7.56 -3.00
CA TYR A 124 11.06 8.86 -3.56
C TYR A 124 12.31 9.66 -3.94
N LYS A 125 12.13 10.66 -4.79
CA LYS A 125 13.15 11.63 -5.18
C LYS A 125 12.73 13.01 -4.73
N ILE A 126 13.67 13.78 -4.23
CA ILE A 126 13.47 15.18 -3.84
C ILE A 126 13.97 16.07 -4.97
N TYR A 127 13.19 17.10 -5.30
CA TYR A 127 13.50 18.10 -6.34
C TYR A 127 13.79 19.46 -5.72
N GLY A 128 14.79 20.08 -6.22
CA GLY A 128 15.17 21.41 -5.84
C GLY A 128 16.02 21.53 -4.67
#